data_41266462d0b742ec19d9fc9a15dda0e4
#
_entry.id   41266462d0b742ec19d9fc9a15dda0e4
#
_cell.length_a   1.000
_cell.length_b   1.000
_cell.length_c   1.000
_cell.angle_alpha   90.00
_cell.angle_beta   90.00
_cell.angle_gamma   90.00
#
_symmetry.space_group_name_H-M   'P 1'
#
loop_
_entity.id
_entity.type
_entity.pdbx_description
1 polymer ?
#
loop_
_entity_poly.entity_id
_entity_poly.type
_entity_poly.pdbx_seq_one_letter_code
_entity_poly.pdbx_strand_id
1 'polypeptide(L)'
;MNTILGELGKNSKFIELLKNVENKQSPIVISGLNDIGMIQLGTAINEFGKKPICILTYNEIQAKKIYEDIKYFTDKVVFFPKKEVVTYDYIAESKDIPYKRIEALNKIATKKNLVVITTIEAATQKLPQKDVLYRNKLHFKTGESYNLEELKQKLVSLGYSRYDLIEGRGHFSVRGGIVDIATNEKVGIRIEFWGDDIDSIREFNIETQRSIKNIETATIYPAHEYILDEPAEKTCKKIKEKRKSYGSIGRPGASWGTSLV
;
A
#
# COMPACT_ATOMS: atom_id res chain seq x y z
N MET A 1 -14.47 23.04 -0.74
CA MET A 1 -13.16 23.61 -1.14
C MET A 1 -12.62 24.40 0.05
N ASN A 2 -11.40 24.14 0.49
CA ASN A 2 -10.85 24.82 1.67
C ASN A 2 -10.63 26.31 1.33
N THR A 3 -11.17 27.20 2.16
CA THR A 3 -11.16 28.65 1.94
C THR A 3 -9.75 29.21 1.74
N ILE A 4 -8.75 28.65 2.44
CA ILE A 4 -7.34 29.06 2.36
C ILE A 4 -6.76 28.73 0.97
N LEU A 5 -7.06 27.58 0.40
CA LEU A 5 -6.64 27.20 -0.95
C LEU A 5 -7.32 28.09 -2.01
N GLY A 6 -8.56 28.53 -1.76
CA GLY A 6 -9.28 29.43 -2.67
C GLY A 6 -8.59 30.77 -2.85
N GLU A 7 -8.00 31.36 -1.81
CA GLU A 7 -7.25 32.63 -1.91
C GLU A 7 -5.94 32.46 -2.69
N LEU A 8 -5.26 31.32 -2.52
CA LEU A 8 -4.07 30.99 -3.31
C LEU A 8 -4.38 30.96 -4.82
N GLY A 9 -5.55 30.45 -5.21
CA GLY A 9 -5.99 30.39 -6.59
C GLY A 9 -6.17 31.75 -7.27
N LYS A 10 -6.28 32.85 -6.48
CA LYS A 10 -6.37 34.23 -7.00
C LYS A 10 -4.99 34.89 -7.15
N ASN A 11 -3.93 34.30 -6.59
CA ASN A 11 -2.58 34.85 -6.62
C ASN A 11 -1.94 34.71 -8.01
N SER A 12 -1.48 35.84 -8.59
CA SER A 12 -0.90 35.84 -9.94
C SER A 12 0.34 34.97 -10.10
N LYS A 13 1.22 34.93 -9.09
CA LYS A 13 2.43 34.06 -9.09
C LYS A 13 2.05 32.58 -9.02
N PHE A 14 0.98 32.24 -8.30
CA PHE A 14 0.50 30.87 -8.26
C PHE A 14 -0.14 30.44 -9.60
N ILE A 15 -0.88 31.34 -10.26
CA ILE A 15 -1.44 31.09 -11.60
C ILE A 15 -0.31 30.88 -12.63
N GLU A 16 0.74 31.69 -12.56
CA GLU A 16 1.94 31.52 -13.40
C GLU A 16 2.62 30.17 -13.14
N LEU A 17 2.78 29.79 -11.85
CA LEU A 17 3.32 28.49 -11.49
C LEU A 17 2.49 27.33 -12.06
N LEU A 18 1.16 27.40 -11.97
CA LEU A 18 0.29 26.37 -12.56
C LEU A 18 0.47 26.24 -14.07
N LYS A 19 0.58 27.37 -14.80
CA LYS A 19 0.87 27.37 -16.23
C LYS A 19 2.21 26.71 -16.54
N ASN A 20 3.23 26.99 -15.74
CA ASN A 20 4.55 26.39 -15.92
C ASN A 20 4.52 24.87 -15.66
N VAL A 21 3.77 24.41 -14.64
CA VAL A 21 3.55 22.99 -14.38
C VAL A 21 2.75 22.31 -15.53
N GLU A 22 1.75 22.98 -16.07
CA GLU A 22 0.98 22.48 -17.22
C GLU A 22 1.84 22.35 -18.47
N ASN A 23 2.72 23.34 -18.71
CA ASN A 23 3.68 23.37 -19.81
C ASN A 23 4.87 22.42 -19.60
N LYS A 24 4.88 21.66 -18.51
CA LYS A 24 5.94 20.69 -18.14
C LYS A 24 7.32 21.33 -18.01
N GLN A 25 7.38 22.58 -17.60
CA GLN A 25 8.67 23.22 -17.27
C GLN A 25 9.29 22.52 -16.07
N SER A 26 10.56 22.19 -16.15
CA SER A 26 11.30 21.49 -15.11
C SER A 26 12.80 21.77 -15.26
N PRO A 27 13.53 22.03 -14.17
CA PRO A 27 13.03 22.20 -12.80
C PRO A 27 12.38 23.57 -12.55
N ILE A 28 11.45 23.64 -11.57
CA ILE A 28 10.92 24.89 -11.04
C ILE A 28 11.44 25.02 -9.60
N VAL A 29 12.14 26.11 -9.30
CA VAL A 29 12.65 26.38 -7.96
C VAL A 29 11.74 27.37 -7.25
N ILE A 30 11.29 27.02 -6.05
CA ILE A 30 10.44 27.85 -5.21
C ILE A 30 11.18 28.08 -3.89
N SER A 31 11.32 29.33 -3.49
CA SER A 31 11.99 29.73 -2.26
C SER A 31 11.13 30.66 -1.41
N GLY A 32 11.50 30.82 -0.13
CA GLY A 32 10.82 31.72 0.79
C GLY A 32 9.54 31.18 1.43
N LEU A 33 9.26 29.89 1.29
CA LEU A 33 8.14 29.22 1.96
C LEU A 33 8.61 28.51 3.23
N ASN A 34 7.77 28.56 4.26
CA ASN A 34 7.90 27.68 5.42
C ASN A 34 7.24 26.30 5.11
N ASP A 35 7.37 25.34 6.04
CA ASP A 35 6.84 23.98 5.88
C ASP A 35 5.35 23.98 5.53
N ILE A 36 4.54 24.77 6.22
CA ILE A 36 3.09 24.88 5.99
C ILE A 36 2.80 25.49 4.62
N GLY A 37 3.55 26.53 4.23
CA GLY A 37 3.42 27.13 2.90
C GLY A 37 3.74 26.16 1.77
N MET A 38 4.76 25.29 1.94
CA MET A 38 5.07 24.23 0.98
C MET A 38 3.94 23.20 0.88
N ILE A 39 3.36 22.79 2.02
CA ILE A 39 2.22 21.86 2.07
C ILE A 39 0.99 22.47 1.36
N GLN A 40 0.68 23.73 1.68
CA GLN A 40 -0.43 24.46 1.04
C GLN A 40 -0.23 24.56 -0.48
N LEU A 41 0.97 24.92 -0.91
CA LEU A 41 1.31 25.02 -2.32
C LEU A 41 1.17 23.69 -3.05
N GLY A 42 1.74 22.61 -2.51
CA GLY A 42 1.61 21.27 -3.06
C GLY A 42 0.15 20.83 -3.16
N THR A 43 -0.64 21.06 -2.11
CA THR A 43 -2.07 20.74 -2.11
C THR A 43 -2.84 21.58 -3.12
N ALA A 44 -2.51 22.88 -3.25
CA ALA A 44 -3.14 23.75 -4.23
C ALA A 44 -2.81 23.32 -5.68
N ILE A 45 -1.56 22.94 -5.97
CA ILE A 45 -1.19 22.40 -7.29
C ILE A 45 -1.98 21.11 -7.58
N ASN A 46 -2.16 20.23 -6.59
CA ASN A 46 -2.98 19.01 -6.74
C ASN A 46 -4.45 19.35 -7.04
N GLU A 47 -5.04 20.28 -6.28
CA GLU A 47 -6.47 20.60 -6.38
C GLU A 47 -6.80 21.37 -7.66
N PHE A 48 -6.02 22.41 -8.00
CA PHE A 48 -6.25 23.25 -9.17
C PHE A 48 -5.71 22.63 -10.46
N GLY A 49 -4.52 22.04 -10.42
CA GLY A 49 -3.90 21.39 -11.58
C GLY A 49 -4.44 19.99 -11.86
N LYS A 50 -5.23 19.40 -10.92
CA LYS A 50 -5.81 18.05 -11.02
C LYS A 50 -4.78 16.97 -11.37
N LYS A 51 -3.55 17.14 -10.88
CA LYS A 51 -2.42 16.22 -11.11
C LYS A 51 -2.05 15.52 -9.81
N PRO A 52 -1.65 14.24 -9.87
CA PRO A 52 -1.07 13.58 -8.70
C PRO A 52 0.25 14.26 -8.33
N ILE A 53 0.51 14.36 -7.02
CA ILE A 53 1.73 14.97 -6.47
C ILE A 53 2.44 13.94 -5.62
N CYS A 54 3.76 13.89 -5.74
CA CYS A 54 4.62 13.12 -4.86
C CYS A 54 5.54 14.08 -4.08
N ILE A 55 5.40 14.09 -2.75
CA ILE A 55 6.25 14.85 -1.84
C ILE A 55 7.33 13.90 -1.32
N LEU A 56 8.59 14.16 -1.71
CA LEU A 56 9.74 13.41 -1.25
C LEU A 56 10.40 14.12 -0.09
N THR A 57 10.62 13.41 1.01
CA THR A 57 11.31 13.91 2.19
C THR A 57 12.61 13.15 2.43
N TYR A 58 13.49 13.70 3.25
CA TYR A 58 14.75 13.07 3.57
C TYR A 58 14.64 12.03 4.69
N ASN A 59 13.61 12.09 5.54
CA ASN A 59 13.37 11.09 6.59
C ASN A 59 11.88 10.87 6.88
N GLU A 60 11.59 9.79 7.62
CA GLU A 60 10.22 9.40 7.97
C GLU A 60 9.55 10.32 8.98
N ILE A 61 10.29 10.94 9.88
CA ILE A 61 9.73 11.84 10.90
C ILE A 61 9.12 13.06 10.20
N GLN A 62 9.87 13.67 9.27
CA GLN A 62 9.36 14.77 8.45
C GLN A 62 8.18 14.33 7.58
N ALA A 63 8.28 13.14 6.95
CA ALA A 63 7.20 12.61 6.12
C ALA A 63 5.90 12.43 6.91
N LYS A 64 5.96 11.87 8.12
CA LYS A 64 4.80 11.69 9.00
C LYS A 64 4.23 13.02 9.46
N LYS A 65 5.08 14.00 9.82
CA LYS A 65 4.63 15.36 10.16
C LYS A 65 3.87 16.00 9.00
N ILE A 66 4.45 16.00 7.80
CA ILE A 66 3.80 16.54 6.60
C ILE A 66 2.49 15.80 6.31
N TYR A 67 2.45 14.47 6.48
CA TYR A 67 1.24 13.68 6.29
C TYR A 67 0.11 14.06 7.26
N GLU A 68 0.42 14.35 8.53
CA GLU A 68 -0.57 14.81 9.49
C GLU A 68 -1.03 16.24 9.17
N ASP A 69 -0.09 17.13 8.84
CA ASP A 69 -0.39 18.53 8.54
C ASP A 69 -1.24 18.68 7.26
N ILE A 70 -0.97 17.87 6.22
CA ILE A 70 -1.71 17.99 4.95
C ILE A 70 -3.17 17.54 5.04
N LYS A 71 -3.52 16.69 6.02
CA LYS A 71 -4.89 16.25 6.27
C LYS A 71 -5.83 17.40 6.60
N TYR A 72 -5.31 18.52 7.10
CA TYR A 72 -6.11 19.74 7.34
C TYR A 72 -6.55 20.42 6.02
N PHE A 73 -5.88 20.11 4.91
CA PHE A 73 -6.13 20.73 3.60
C PHE A 73 -6.84 19.78 2.63
N THR A 74 -6.58 18.49 2.71
CA THR A 74 -7.17 17.49 1.82
C THR A 74 -7.19 16.10 2.45
N ASP A 75 -8.22 15.31 2.10
CA ASP A 75 -8.34 13.88 2.41
C ASP A 75 -7.73 12.99 1.30
N LYS A 76 -7.34 13.58 0.16
CA LYS A 76 -6.73 12.90 -0.97
C LYS A 76 -5.23 12.68 -0.76
N VAL A 77 -4.83 12.23 0.41
CA VAL A 77 -3.44 12.03 0.79
C VAL A 77 -3.16 10.60 1.20
N VAL A 78 -1.96 10.14 0.93
CA VAL A 78 -1.46 8.84 1.37
C VAL A 78 0.00 8.94 1.79
N PHE A 79 0.33 8.29 2.88
CA PHE A 79 1.72 8.08 3.32
C PHE A 79 2.20 6.72 2.82
N PHE A 80 3.33 6.72 2.10
CA PHE A 80 3.99 5.51 1.64
C PHE A 80 5.28 5.30 2.44
N PRO A 81 5.28 4.38 3.45
CA PRO A 81 6.42 4.16 4.33
C PRO A 81 7.52 3.36 3.64
N LYS A 82 8.75 3.45 4.16
CA LYS A 82 9.82 2.56 3.76
C LYS A 82 9.57 1.15 4.27
N LYS A 83 10.08 0.17 3.55
CA LYS A 83 10.12 -1.21 3.99
C LYS A 83 11.30 -1.41 4.93
N GLU A 84 11.08 -2.01 6.06
CA GLU A 84 12.15 -2.44 6.94
C GLU A 84 12.86 -3.65 6.32
N VAL A 85 14.19 -3.57 6.24
CA VAL A 85 15.01 -4.71 5.87
C VAL A 85 15.48 -5.36 7.15
N VAL A 86 14.81 -6.44 7.54
CA VAL A 86 15.23 -7.22 8.70
C VAL A 86 16.43 -8.05 8.29
N THR A 87 17.59 -7.75 8.86
CA THR A 87 18.86 -8.45 8.57
C THR A 87 19.11 -9.66 9.48
N TYR A 88 18.29 -9.86 10.49
CA TYR A 88 18.38 -10.97 11.43
C TYR A 88 17.01 -11.61 11.61
N ASP A 89 16.98 -12.91 11.93
CA ASP A 89 15.77 -13.69 12.24
C ASP A 89 15.14 -13.24 13.57
N TYR A 90 14.61 -12.02 13.62
CA TYR A 90 13.79 -11.57 14.74
C TYR A 90 12.36 -12.08 14.56
N ILE A 91 11.91 -12.85 15.54
CA ILE A 91 10.62 -13.54 15.58
C ILE A 91 9.41 -12.57 15.65
N ALA A 92 9.63 -11.28 15.88
CA ALA A 92 8.58 -10.26 15.97
C ALA A 92 8.67 -9.22 14.84
N GLU A 93 8.39 -9.65 13.61
CA GLU A 93 8.21 -8.72 12.49
C GLU A 93 6.84 -8.04 12.63
N SER A 94 6.83 -6.72 12.82
CA SER A 94 5.58 -5.95 12.77
C SER A 94 5.00 -6.05 11.35
N LYS A 95 3.87 -6.72 11.22
CA LYS A 95 3.15 -6.84 9.93
C LYS A 95 2.51 -5.53 9.46
N ASP A 96 2.56 -4.47 10.26
CA ASP A 96 1.93 -3.18 9.98
C ASP A 96 2.49 -2.48 8.75
N ILE A 97 3.82 -2.44 8.59
CA ILE A 97 4.47 -1.72 7.49
C ILE A 97 4.15 -2.35 6.13
N PRO A 98 4.27 -3.68 5.93
CA PRO A 98 3.83 -4.32 4.70
C PRO A 98 2.39 -3.99 4.32
N TYR A 99 1.49 -4.00 5.28
CA TYR A 99 0.08 -3.69 5.01
C TYR A 99 -0.17 -2.21 4.67
N LYS A 100 0.48 -1.28 5.39
CA LYS A 100 0.39 0.16 5.08
C LYS A 100 0.90 0.46 3.67
N ARG A 101 1.95 -0.25 3.24
CA ARG A 101 2.49 -0.12 1.87
C ARG A 101 1.52 -0.63 0.82
N ILE A 102 0.93 -1.82 1.01
CA ILE A 102 -0.09 -2.35 0.10
C ILE A 102 -1.31 -1.44 0.02
N GLU A 103 -1.78 -0.92 1.13
CA GLU A 103 -2.89 0.04 1.15
C GLU A 103 -2.54 1.31 0.37
N ALA A 104 -1.34 1.84 0.59
CA ALA A 104 -0.85 3.00 -0.15
C ALA A 104 -0.74 2.71 -1.66
N LEU A 105 -0.15 1.57 -2.05
CA LEU A 105 -0.05 1.16 -3.46
C LEU A 105 -1.42 1.01 -4.11
N ASN A 106 -2.40 0.44 -3.40
CA ASN A 106 -3.77 0.33 -3.90
C ASN A 106 -4.43 1.69 -4.09
N LYS A 107 -4.24 2.63 -3.16
CA LYS A 107 -4.73 4.00 -3.31
C LYS A 107 -4.07 4.72 -4.48
N ILE A 108 -2.74 4.59 -4.62
CA ILE A 108 -1.96 5.17 -5.73
C ILE A 108 -2.44 4.61 -7.08
N ALA A 109 -2.73 3.32 -7.11
CA ALA A 109 -3.14 2.63 -8.33
C ALA A 109 -4.59 2.93 -8.77
N THR A 110 -5.50 3.22 -7.81
CA THR A 110 -6.94 3.34 -8.07
C THR A 110 -7.45 4.78 -8.04
N LYS A 111 -6.84 5.66 -7.24
CA LYS A 111 -7.30 7.04 -7.09
C LYS A 111 -6.55 7.98 -8.03
N LYS A 112 -7.30 8.86 -8.68
CA LYS A 112 -6.75 9.99 -9.45
C LYS A 112 -6.49 11.17 -8.49
N ASN A 113 -5.53 12.02 -8.84
CA ASN A 113 -5.22 13.27 -8.10
C ASN A 113 -4.91 13.04 -6.60
N LEU A 114 -4.06 12.07 -6.32
CA LEU A 114 -3.63 11.75 -4.97
C LEU A 114 -2.33 12.50 -4.64
N VAL A 115 -2.20 12.97 -3.39
CA VAL A 115 -0.94 13.45 -2.86
C VAL A 115 -0.27 12.30 -2.12
N VAL A 116 0.88 11.87 -2.62
CA VAL A 116 1.70 10.81 -2.02
C VAL A 116 2.83 11.44 -1.24
N ILE A 117 2.97 11.10 0.03
CA ILE A 117 4.09 11.53 0.87
C ILE A 117 4.95 10.32 1.16
N THR A 118 6.23 10.44 0.88
CA THR A 118 7.18 9.33 1.06
C THR A 118 8.60 9.87 1.30
N THR A 119 9.51 8.96 1.61
CA THR A 119 10.95 9.28 1.69
C THR A 119 11.67 8.85 0.42
N ILE A 120 12.84 9.44 0.16
CA ILE A 120 13.71 9.02 -0.95
C ILE A 120 14.04 7.52 -0.81
N GLU A 121 14.32 7.08 0.42
CA GLU A 121 14.61 5.66 0.70
C GLU A 121 13.44 4.74 0.31
N ALA A 122 12.20 5.11 0.65
CA ALA A 122 11.02 4.32 0.29
C ALA A 122 10.73 4.34 -1.22
N ALA A 123 10.91 5.50 -1.87
CA ALA A 123 10.65 5.68 -3.29
C ALA A 123 11.62 4.90 -4.18
N THR A 124 12.85 4.63 -3.70
CA THR A 124 13.88 3.87 -4.43
C THR A 124 13.80 2.36 -4.20
N GLN A 125 12.95 1.89 -3.27
CA GLN A 125 12.75 0.45 -3.06
C GLN A 125 11.98 -0.18 -4.22
N LYS A 126 12.34 -1.43 -4.53
CA LYS A 126 11.65 -2.21 -5.57
C LYS A 126 10.19 -2.45 -5.18
N LEU A 127 9.29 -2.18 -6.11
CA LEU A 127 7.87 -2.38 -5.99
C LEU A 127 7.41 -3.56 -6.84
N PRO A 128 6.31 -4.23 -6.48
CA PRO A 128 5.66 -5.19 -7.36
C PRO A 128 5.16 -4.48 -8.63
N GLN A 129 5.12 -5.22 -9.73
CA GLN A 129 4.54 -4.70 -10.95
C GLN A 129 3.04 -4.41 -10.75
N LYS A 130 2.56 -3.30 -11.32
CA LYS A 130 1.16 -2.89 -11.21
C LYS A 130 0.20 -4.00 -11.60
N ASP A 131 0.50 -4.72 -12.69
CA ASP A 131 -0.34 -5.80 -13.21
C ASP A 131 -0.43 -6.99 -12.25
N VAL A 132 0.64 -7.26 -11.48
CA VAL A 132 0.64 -8.32 -10.46
C VAL A 132 -0.34 -7.98 -9.33
N LEU A 133 -0.33 -6.75 -8.84
CA LEU A 133 -1.28 -6.29 -7.82
C LEU A 133 -2.74 -6.36 -8.31
N TYR A 134 -2.99 -5.97 -9.57
CA TYR A 134 -4.35 -5.94 -10.11
C TYR A 134 -4.90 -7.31 -10.43
N ARG A 135 -4.09 -8.22 -10.96
CA ARG A 135 -4.52 -9.59 -11.30
C ARG A 135 -4.82 -10.43 -10.06
N ASN A 136 -4.16 -10.13 -8.95
CA ASN A 136 -4.26 -10.89 -7.71
C ASN A 136 -5.27 -10.29 -6.70
N LYS A 137 -6.23 -9.50 -7.14
CA LYS A 137 -7.37 -9.07 -6.32
C LYS A 137 -8.53 -10.06 -6.47
N LEU A 138 -9.25 -10.29 -5.39
CA LEU A 138 -10.52 -11.02 -5.42
C LEU A 138 -11.67 -10.01 -5.45
N HIS A 139 -12.64 -10.27 -6.28
CA HIS A 139 -13.86 -9.47 -6.37
C HIS A 139 -15.05 -10.36 -6.06
N PHE A 140 -15.92 -9.92 -5.17
CA PHE A 140 -17.12 -10.61 -4.74
C PHE A 140 -18.33 -9.72 -4.96
N LYS A 141 -19.42 -10.33 -5.40
CA LYS A 141 -20.71 -9.68 -5.54
C LYS A 141 -21.80 -10.60 -5.02
N THR A 142 -22.75 -10.06 -4.29
CA THR A 142 -23.92 -10.82 -3.81
C THR A 142 -24.66 -11.46 -4.98
N GLY A 143 -25.00 -12.73 -4.84
CA GLY A 143 -25.66 -13.55 -5.88
C GLY A 143 -24.70 -14.20 -6.89
N GLU A 144 -23.38 -13.98 -6.80
CA GLU A 144 -22.39 -14.73 -7.57
C GLU A 144 -21.98 -15.99 -6.83
N SER A 145 -21.60 -17.04 -7.58
CA SER A 145 -21.12 -18.30 -7.01
C SER A 145 -19.60 -18.30 -6.91
N TYR A 146 -19.07 -18.82 -5.83
CA TYR A 146 -17.64 -18.93 -5.60
C TYR A 146 -17.32 -20.17 -4.76
N ASN A 147 -16.43 -21.04 -5.26
CA ASN A 147 -16.06 -22.23 -4.51
C ASN A 147 -15.26 -21.90 -3.25
N LEU A 148 -15.76 -22.34 -2.10
CA LEU A 148 -15.21 -22.01 -0.79
C LEU A 148 -13.78 -22.55 -0.59
N GLU A 149 -13.47 -23.74 -1.11
CA GLU A 149 -12.12 -24.32 -0.99
C GLU A 149 -11.10 -23.56 -1.86
N GLU A 150 -11.49 -23.17 -3.07
CA GLU A 150 -10.67 -22.31 -3.92
C GLU A 150 -10.43 -20.95 -3.28
N LEU A 151 -11.44 -20.38 -2.63
CA LEU A 151 -11.31 -19.10 -1.92
C LEU A 151 -10.27 -19.18 -0.81
N LYS A 152 -10.29 -20.25 0.00
CA LYS A 152 -9.29 -20.45 1.07
C LYS A 152 -7.87 -20.50 0.52
N GLN A 153 -7.65 -21.25 -0.56
CA GLN A 153 -6.35 -21.38 -1.20
C GLN A 153 -5.89 -20.03 -1.78
N LYS A 154 -6.78 -19.30 -2.42
CA LYS A 154 -6.49 -17.96 -2.96
C LYS A 154 -6.16 -16.97 -1.85
N LEU A 155 -6.89 -16.94 -0.74
CA LEU A 155 -6.58 -16.06 0.39
C LEU A 155 -5.18 -16.35 0.95
N VAL A 156 -4.81 -17.61 1.12
CA VAL A 156 -3.45 -17.99 1.55
C VAL A 156 -2.40 -17.53 0.52
N SER A 157 -2.64 -17.71 -0.78
CA SER A 157 -1.71 -17.25 -1.83
C SER A 157 -1.57 -15.73 -1.87
N LEU A 158 -2.60 -14.99 -1.47
CA LEU A 158 -2.61 -13.54 -1.32
C LEU A 158 -1.94 -13.07 -0.01
N GLY A 159 -1.45 -14.00 0.82
CA GLY A 159 -0.73 -13.71 2.05
C GLY A 159 -1.59 -13.54 3.29
N TYR A 160 -2.87 -13.91 3.22
CA TYR A 160 -3.71 -13.97 4.42
C TYR A 160 -3.41 -15.22 5.22
N SER A 161 -3.39 -15.09 6.54
CA SER A 161 -3.22 -16.21 7.48
C SER A 161 -4.56 -16.61 8.08
N ARG A 162 -4.81 -17.92 8.14
CA ARG A 162 -6.05 -18.46 8.70
C ARG A 162 -5.98 -18.51 10.23
N TYR A 163 -7.03 -18.02 10.86
CA TYR A 163 -7.25 -18.05 12.31
C TYR A 163 -8.71 -18.46 12.60
N ASP A 164 -8.96 -18.93 13.81
CA ASP A 164 -10.33 -19.25 14.25
C ASP A 164 -11.12 -17.97 14.51
N LEU A 165 -10.48 -16.92 14.99
CA LEU A 165 -11.02 -15.59 15.18
C LEU A 165 -10.09 -14.55 14.55
N ILE A 166 -10.67 -13.57 13.88
CA ILE A 166 -9.93 -12.46 13.31
C ILE A 166 -9.62 -11.44 14.43
N GLU A 167 -8.34 -11.19 14.64
CA GLU A 167 -7.85 -10.22 15.62
C GLU A 167 -7.10 -9.05 14.98
N GLY A 168 -6.79 -9.15 13.70
CA GLY A 168 -6.00 -8.14 13.03
C GLY A 168 -5.96 -8.31 11.52
N ARG A 169 -5.38 -7.34 10.88
CA ARG A 169 -5.21 -7.24 9.44
C ARG A 169 -4.43 -8.41 8.86
N GLY A 170 -4.84 -8.88 7.70
CA GLY A 170 -4.24 -10.03 7.02
C GLY A 170 -4.67 -11.37 7.59
N HIS A 171 -5.59 -11.39 8.55
CA HIS A 171 -6.23 -12.60 9.03
C HIS A 171 -7.49 -12.92 8.23
N PHE A 172 -7.80 -14.19 8.08
CA PHE A 172 -9.11 -14.64 7.66
C PHE A 172 -9.57 -15.83 8.52
N SER A 173 -10.88 -15.96 8.67
CA SER A 173 -11.48 -17.11 9.33
C SER A 173 -12.59 -17.71 8.48
N VAL A 174 -12.83 -19.01 8.65
CA VAL A 174 -13.90 -19.73 7.98
C VAL A 174 -14.65 -20.55 9.01
N ARG A 175 -15.94 -20.26 9.15
CA ARG A 175 -16.85 -20.93 10.10
C ARG A 175 -18.11 -21.34 9.38
N GLY A 176 -18.20 -22.63 8.99
CA GLY A 176 -19.26 -23.11 8.11
C GLY A 176 -19.27 -22.38 6.77
N GLY A 177 -20.38 -21.76 6.41
CA GLY A 177 -20.51 -20.92 5.22
C GLY A 177 -20.11 -19.46 5.39
N ILE A 178 -19.46 -19.07 6.51
CA ILE A 178 -19.08 -17.67 6.77
C ILE A 178 -17.57 -17.52 6.60
N VAL A 179 -17.15 -16.57 5.78
CA VAL A 179 -15.75 -16.18 5.60
C VAL A 179 -15.58 -14.75 6.04
N ASP A 180 -14.75 -14.55 7.07
CA ASP A 180 -14.36 -13.25 7.57
C ASP A 180 -12.94 -12.94 7.08
N ILE A 181 -12.72 -11.73 6.56
CA ILE A 181 -11.43 -11.30 6.00
C ILE A 181 -11.09 -9.92 6.55
N ALA A 182 -9.98 -9.80 7.28
CA ALA A 182 -9.51 -8.52 7.82
C ALA A 182 -8.69 -7.77 6.76
N THR A 183 -9.31 -6.84 6.07
CA THR A 183 -8.69 -6.02 5.03
C THR A 183 -7.96 -4.79 5.57
N ASN A 184 -8.31 -4.33 6.76
CA ASN A 184 -7.62 -3.26 7.50
C ASN A 184 -7.64 -3.54 9.01
N GLU A 185 -7.16 -2.60 9.83
CA GLU A 185 -7.03 -2.80 11.28
C GLU A 185 -8.38 -2.80 12.04
N LYS A 186 -9.38 -2.12 11.51
CA LYS A 186 -10.66 -1.86 12.21
C LYS A 186 -11.85 -2.55 11.58
N VAL A 187 -11.84 -2.67 10.26
CA VAL A 187 -12.98 -3.16 9.49
C VAL A 187 -12.58 -4.37 8.67
N GLY A 188 -13.33 -5.44 8.81
CA GLY A 188 -13.24 -6.65 7.99
C GLY A 188 -14.43 -6.77 7.05
N ILE A 189 -14.32 -7.69 6.11
CA ILE A 189 -15.38 -8.10 5.19
C ILE A 189 -15.85 -9.48 5.62
N ARG A 190 -17.13 -9.63 5.86
CA ARG A 190 -17.82 -10.90 6.12
C ARG A 190 -18.62 -11.28 4.90
N ILE A 191 -18.38 -12.47 4.37
CA ILE A 191 -19.09 -13.05 3.23
C ILE A 191 -19.83 -14.29 3.73
N GLU A 192 -21.12 -14.33 3.54
CA GLU A 192 -21.96 -15.47 3.89
C GLU A 192 -22.31 -16.25 2.62
N PHE A 193 -22.09 -17.55 2.66
CA PHE A 193 -22.33 -18.48 1.58
C PHE A 193 -23.50 -19.42 1.91
N TRP A 194 -24.35 -19.64 0.93
CA TRP A 194 -25.33 -20.74 0.91
C TRP A 194 -24.91 -21.74 -0.17
N GLY A 195 -24.24 -22.83 0.23
CA GLY A 195 -23.50 -23.67 -0.72
C GLY A 195 -22.32 -22.90 -1.30
N ASP A 196 -22.27 -22.77 -2.62
CA ASP A 196 -21.26 -21.97 -3.33
C ASP A 196 -21.75 -20.55 -3.66
N ASP A 197 -23.02 -20.21 -3.38
CA ASP A 197 -23.60 -18.91 -3.71
C ASP A 197 -23.35 -17.90 -2.58
N ILE A 198 -22.95 -16.68 -2.94
CA ILE A 198 -22.79 -15.57 -2.02
C ILE A 198 -24.16 -15.00 -1.66
N ASP A 199 -24.63 -15.28 -0.45
CA ASP A 199 -25.92 -14.82 0.07
C ASP A 199 -25.85 -13.35 0.51
N SER A 200 -24.82 -12.99 1.27
CA SER A 200 -24.63 -11.61 1.74
C SER A 200 -23.17 -11.24 1.91
N ILE A 201 -22.90 -9.93 1.78
CA ILE A 201 -21.58 -9.33 2.06
C ILE A 201 -21.78 -8.17 3.01
N ARG A 202 -20.97 -8.12 4.08
CA ARG A 202 -21.07 -7.08 5.10
C ARG A 202 -19.69 -6.56 5.49
N GLU A 203 -19.61 -5.29 5.85
CA GLU A 203 -18.53 -4.77 6.66
C GLU A 203 -18.80 -5.09 8.13
N PHE A 204 -17.78 -5.49 8.88
CA PHE A 204 -17.87 -5.70 10.32
C PHE A 204 -16.69 -5.08 11.05
N ASN A 205 -16.89 -4.74 12.31
CA ASN A 205 -15.84 -4.23 13.18
C ASN A 205 -15.02 -5.39 13.73
N ILE A 206 -13.70 -5.36 13.54
CA ILE A 206 -12.79 -6.47 13.94
C ILE A 206 -12.74 -6.64 15.46
N GLU A 207 -12.73 -5.55 16.22
CA GLU A 207 -12.64 -5.58 17.68
C GLU A 207 -13.93 -6.11 18.32
N THR A 208 -15.07 -5.62 17.87
CA THR A 208 -16.38 -5.99 18.45
C THR A 208 -17.04 -7.18 17.75
N GLN A 209 -16.53 -7.61 16.61
CA GLN A 209 -17.10 -8.67 15.74
C GLN A 209 -18.51 -8.38 15.22
N ARG A 210 -19.02 -7.16 15.40
CA ARG A 210 -20.37 -6.76 15.00
C ARG A 210 -20.41 -6.23 13.57
N SER A 211 -21.45 -6.60 12.84
CA SER A 211 -21.72 -6.05 11.51
C SER A 211 -21.96 -4.53 11.59
N ILE A 212 -21.39 -3.80 10.62
CA ILE A 212 -21.54 -2.35 10.49
C ILE A 212 -22.60 -2.04 9.45
N LYS A 213 -22.46 -2.59 8.24
CA LYS A 213 -23.39 -2.37 7.12
C LYS A 213 -23.32 -3.49 6.10
N ASN A 214 -24.41 -3.70 5.36
CA ASN A 214 -24.42 -4.53 4.17
C ASN A 214 -23.82 -3.78 2.98
N ILE A 215 -23.13 -4.51 2.12
CA ILE A 215 -22.57 -4.01 0.86
C ILE A 215 -22.89 -5.02 -0.26
N GLU A 216 -23.04 -4.55 -1.48
CA GLU A 216 -23.33 -5.43 -2.63
C GLU A 216 -22.07 -6.07 -3.21
N THR A 217 -20.93 -5.38 -3.08
CA THR A 217 -19.65 -5.83 -3.65
C THR A 217 -18.51 -5.60 -2.69
N ALA A 218 -17.53 -6.49 -2.72
CA ALA A 218 -16.27 -6.34 -1.99
C ALA A 218 -15.09 -6.66 -2.88
N THR A 219 -13.98 -5.93 -2.69
CA THR A 219 -12.71 -6.22 -3.36
C THR A 219 -11.64 -6.46 -2.31
N ILE A 220 -11.04 -7.62 -2.33
CA ILE A 220 -9.96 -8.03 -1.43
C ILE A 220 -8.65 -7.94 -2.19
N TYR A 221 -7.73 -7.14 -1.65
CA TYR A 221 -6.39 -6.98 -2.18
C TYR A 221 -5.42 -7.92 -1.46
N PRO A 222 -4.25 -8.21 -2.05
CA PRO A 222 -3.21 -8.97 -1.36
C PRO A 222 -2.85 -8.38 0.00
N ALA A 223 -2.50 -9.24 0.94
CA ALA A 223 -2.12 -8.82 2.29
C ALA A 223 -0.66 -8.31 2.35
N HIS A 224 0.19 -8.63 1.37
CA HIS A 224 1.58 -8.15 1.27
C HIS A 224 2.04 -7.94 -0.17
N GLU A 225 3.19 -7.29 -0.34
CA GLU A 225 3.73 -6.89 -1.65
C GLU A 225 4.26 -8.07 -2.48
N TYR A 226 4.63 -9.18 -1.85
CA TYR A 226 5.18 -10.34 -2.53
C TYR A 226 4.06 -11.32 -2.85
N ILE A 227 3.68 -11.34 -4.11
CA ILE A 227 2.70 -12.27 -4.63
C ILE A 227 3.46 -13.27 -5.49
N LEU A 228 3.33 -14.53 -5.18
CA LEU A 228 3.88 -15.60 -6.00
C LEU A 228 2.87 -15.91 -7.13
N ASP A 229 3.16 -15.42 -8.34
CA ASP A 229 2.36 -15.74 -9.53
C ASP A 229 2.53 -17.22 -9.98
N GLU A 230 3.49 -17.93 -9.38
CA GLU A 230 3.83 -19.31 -9.71
C GLU A 230 3.88 -20.16 -8.42
N PRO A 231 3.70 -21.48 -8.53
CA PRO A 231 3.89 -22.38 -7.40
C PRO A 231 5.24 -22.17 -6.71
N ALA A 232 5.25 -22.18 -5.38
CA ALA A 232 6.45 -21.91 -4.58
C ALA A 232 7.66 -22.73 -5.02
N GLU A 233 7.47 -24.00 -5.40
CA GLU A 233 8.53 -24.90 -5.90
C GLU A 233 9.22 -24.35 -7.16
N LYS A 234 8.45 -23.80 -8.10
CA LYS A 234 8.98 -23.24 -9.34
C LYS A 234 9.76 -21.96 -9.08
N THR A 235 9.23 -21.10 -8.19
CA THR A 235 9.90 -19.89 -7.74
C THR A 235 11.21 -20.22 -7.00
N CYS A 236 11.20 -21.21 -6.11
CA CYS A 236 12.41 -21.68 -5.42
C CYS A 236 13.48 -22.21 -6.37
N LYS A 237 13.08 -22.94 -7.42
CA LYS A 237 14.03 -23.39 -8.46
C LYS A 237 14.68 -22.21 -9.18
N LYS A 238 13.88 -21.23 -9.62
CA LYS A 238 14.40 -20.00 -10.27
C LYS A 238 15.35 -19.21 -9.37
N ILE A 239 15.06 -19.10 -8.08
CA ILE A 239 15.93 -18.42 -7.11
C ILE A 239 17.24 -19.19 -6.95
N LYS A 240 17.20 -20.53 -6.83
CA LYS A 240 18.40 -21.37 -6.72
C LYS A 240 19.28 -21.29 -7.98
N GLU A 241 18.69 -21.28 -9.16
CA GLU A 241 19.40 -21.12 -10.43
C GLU A 241 20.07 -19.75 -10.54
N LYS A 242 19.34 -18.66 -10.23
CA LYS A 242 19.92 -17.31 -10.17
C LYS A 242 21.06 -17.23 -9.16
N ARG A 243 20.91 -17.81 -7.96
CA ARG A 243 21.97 -17.81 -6.95
C ARG A 243 23.23 -18.53 -7.44
N LYS A 244 23.08 -19.63 -8.20
CA LYS A 244 24.23 -20.33 -8.83
C LYS A 244 24.92 -19.45 -9.87
N SER A 245 24.17 -18.72 -10.70
CA SER A 245 24.74 -17.79 -11.69
C SER A 245 25.47 -16.60 -11.08
N TYR A 246 25.02 -16.10 -9.93
CA TYR A 246 25.72 -15.05 -9.17
C TYR A 246 26.92 -15.57 -8.37
N GLY A 247 26.93 -16.84 -7.96
CA GLY A 247 28.03 -17.48 -7.25
C GLY A 247 29.24 -17.81 -8.13
N SER A 248 29.09 -17.75 -9.46
CA SER A 248 30.18 -17.90 -10.41
C SER A 248 30.89 -16.57 -10.75
N ILE A 249 30.36 -15.43 -10.35
CA ILE A 249 31.07 -14.15 -10.43
C ILE A 249 31.93 -14.07 -9.16
N GLY A 250 33.22 -14.30 -9.31
CA GLY A 250 34.21 -14.52 -8.29
C GLY A 250 34.09 -13.68 -7.04
N ARG A 251 34.21 -14.31 -5.89
CA ARG A 251 34.53 -13.65 -4.64
C ARG A 251 35.86 -12.90 -4.82
N PRO A 252 35.96 -11.57 -4.66
CA PRO A 252 37.26 -10.97 -4.44
C PRO A 252 37.80 -11.58 -3.15
N GLY A 253 38.97 -12.19 -3.23
CA GLY A 253 39.62 -12.86 -2.11
C GLY A 253 39.76 -11.94 -0.91
N ALA A 254 39.00 -12.20 0.12
CA ALA A 254 39.25 -11.67 1.48
C ALA A 254 40.15 -12.70 2.17
N SER A 255 41.46 -12.59 1.97
CA SER A 255 42.43 -13.17 2.87
C SER A 255 42.49 -12.30 4.14
N TRP A 256 41.76 -12.69 5.15
CA TRP A 256 42.02 -12.20 6.50
C TRP A 256 43.19 -13.01 7.03
N GLY A 257 44.38 -12.40 6.93
CA GLY A 257 45.55 -12.93 7.58
C GLY A 257 45.36 -12.96 9.10
N THR A 258 45.32 -14.17 9.62
CA THR A 258 45.59 -14.42 11.03
C THR A 258 47.06 -14.08 11.27
N SER A 259 47.31 -13.00 12.03
CA SER A 259 48.54 -12.80 12.76
C SER A 259 48.19 -12.75 14.23
N LEU A 260 48.43 -13.90 14.89
CA LEU A 260 48.75 -13.99 16.30
C LEU A 260 50.17 -13.41 16.51
N VAL A 261 50.30 -12.39 17.33
CA VAL A 261 51.28 -12.27 18.45
C VAL A 261 50.64 -11.42 19.53
#